data_03fa91f1bba90e68b49cbe1a1d52a709
#
_entry.id   03fa91f1bba90e68b49cbe1a1d52a709
#
_cell.length_a   1.000
_cell.length_b   1.000
_cell.length_c   1.000
_cell.angle_alpha   90.00
_cell.angle_beta   90.00
_cell.angle_gamma   90.00
#
_symmetry.space_group_name_H-M   'P 1'
#
loop_
_entity.id
_entity.type
_entity.pdbx_description
1 polymer ?
#
loop_
_entity_poly.entity_id
_entity_poly.type
_entity_poly.pdbx_seq_one_letter_code
_entity_poly.pdbx_strand_id
1 'polypeptide(L)'
;MNIIQREKIIIYLKNMKHERHIRKYGHIVYSNPQEQYVSMYVSQDRVDEVVTKLKKLKYVTRVVGSPYKYLKREYSKEVNE
;
A
#
# COMPACT_ATOMS: atom_id res chain seq x y z
N MET A 1 -1.95 27.57 5.98
CA MET A 1 -2.65 26.46 5.38
C MET A 1 -1.80 25.21 5.33
N ASN A 2 -2.37 24.13 5.73
CA ASN A 2 -1.64 22.87 5.73
C ASN A 2 -1.90 22.10 4.47
N ILE A 3 -0.84 21.70 3.84
CA ILE A 3 -0.96 20.86 2.67
C ILE A 3 -0.56 19.46 3.10
N ILE A 4 -1.52 18.56 3.08
CA ILE A 4 -1.25 17.19 3.43
C ILE A 4 -0.70 16.51 2.21
N GLN A 5 0.51 16.04 2.31
CA GLN A 5 1.12 15.35 1.20
C GLN A 5 0.66 13.91 1.17
N ARG A 6 0.60 13.38 -0.02
CA ARG A 6 0.21 12.01 -0.21
C ARG A 6 1.43 11.19 -0.55
N GLU A 7 1.39 9.97 -0.11
CA GLU A 7 2.45 9.04 -0.40
C GLU A 7 1.87 7.88 -1.18
N LYS A 8 2.56 7.49 -2.23
CA LYS A 8 2.09 6.36 -3.04
C LYS A 8 2.69 5.08 -2.47
N ILE A 9 1.84 4.10 -2.26
CA ILE A 9 2.30 2.79 -1.82
C ILE A 9 1.83 1.76 -2.83
N ILE A 10 2.55 0.66 -2.88
CA ILE A 10 2.23 -0.43 -3.79
C ILE A 10 1.88 -1.64 -2.95
N ILE A 11 0.71 -2.19 -3.21
CA ILE A 11 0.18 -3.27 -2.41
C ILE A 11 0.04 -4.49 -3.28
N TYR A 12 0.74 -5.55 -2.95
CA TYR A 12 0.65 -6.80 -3.69
C TYR A 12 -0.41 -7.67 -3.07
N LEU A 13 -1.24 -8.24 -3.93
CA LEU A 13 -2.39 -9.05 -3.50
C LEU A 13 -2.26 -10.47 -4.00
N LYS A 14 -2.80 -11.40 -3.24
CA LYS A 14 -2.85 -12.78 -3.71
C LYS A 14 -3.79 -12.93 -4.88
N ASN A 15 -4.83 -12.10 -4.93
CA ASN A 15 -5.81 -12.17 -6.00
C ASN A 15 -6.39 -10.78 -6.18
N MET A 16 -6.49 -10.35 -7.42
CA MET A 16 -6.94 -8.99 -7.70
C MET A 16 -8.38 -8.73 -7.33
N LYS A 17 -9.16 -9.76 -7.10
CA LYS A 17 -10.54 -9.55 -6.68
C LYS A 17 -10.60 -8.85 -5.32
N HIS A 18 -9.53 -8.86 -4.57
CA HIS A 18 -9.51 -8.20 -3.27
C HIS A 18 -9.24 -6.71 -3.37
N GLU A 19 -9.02 -6.21 -4.58
CA GLU A 19 -8.76 -4.79 -4.74
C GLU A 19 -9.86 -3.95 -4.14
N ARG A 20 -11.09 -4.36 -4.32
CA ARG A 20 -12.22 -3.57 -3.83
C ARG A 20 -12.24 -3.48 -2.31
N HIS A 21 -11.64 -4.43 -1.65
CA HIS A 21 -11.63 -4.42 -0.19
C HIS A 21 -10.63 -3.43 0.38
N ILE A 22 -9.62 -3.05 -0.41
CA ILE A 22 -8.62 -2.14 0.10
C ILE A 22 -8.86 -0.70 -0.35
N ARG A 23 -9.88 -0.46 -1.15
CA ARG A 23 -10.17 0.89 -1.60
C ARG A 23 -10.44 1.87 -0.47
N LYS A 24 -10.93 1.36 0.64
CA LYS A 24 -11.26 2.21 1.76
C LYS A 24 -10.03 2.78 2.46
N TYR A 25 -8.86 2.26 2.16
CA TYR A 25 -7.66 2.72 2.82
C TYR A 25 -6.99 3.87 2.10
N GLY A 26 -7.33 4.11 0.85
CA GLY A 26 -6.73 5.19 0.12
C GLY A 26 -7.28 5.27 -1.29
N HIS A 27 -6.63 6.10 -2.09
CA HIS A 27 -7.09 6.32 -3.45
C HIS A 27 -6.27 5.48 -4.43
N ILE A 28 -6.92 4.52 -5.05
CA ILE A 28 -6.24 3.63 -6.01
C ILE A 28 -6.09 4.36 -7.33
N VAL A 29 -4.86 4.43 -7.82
CA VAL A 29 -4.58 5.11 -9.07
C VAL A 29 -4.16 4.18 -10.18
N TYR A 30 -3.81 2.95 -9.85
CA TYR A 30 -3.38 2.00 -10.87
C TYR A 30 -3.48 0.59 -10.33
N SER A 31 -3.87 -0.33 -11.19
CA SER A 31 -3.94 -1.75 -10.84
C SER A 31 -3.24 -2.55 -11.92
N ASN A 32 -2.43 -3.50 -11.50
CA ASN A 32 -1.71 -4.35 -12.45
C ASN A 32 -2.08 -5.80 -12.18
N PRO A 33 -3.03 -6.35 -12.94
CA PRO A 33 -3.47 -7.73 -12.69
C PRO A 33 -2.39 -8.77 -12.95
N GLN A 34 -1.49 -8.49 -13.89
CA GLN A 34 -0.46 -9.46 -14.21
C GLN A 34 0.53 -9.61 -13.08
N GLU A 35 0.88 -8.49 -12.43
CA GLU A 35 1.80 -8.53 -11.32
C GLU A 35 1.08 -8.59 -10.00
N GLN A 36 -0.23 -8.46 -10.03
CA GLN A 36 -1.09 -8.59 -8.85
C GLN A 36 -0.77 -7.54 -7.80
N TYR A 37 -0.68 -6.29 -8.23
CA TYR A 37 -0.49 -5.22 -7.28
C TYR A 37 -1.36 -4.03 -7.64
N VAL A 38 -1.48 -3.13 -6.68
CA VAL A 38 -2.27 -1.92 -6.81
C VAL A 38 -1.42 -0.76 -6.30
N SER A 39 -1.47 0.36 -7.00
CA SER A 39 -0.83 1.59 -6.53
C SER A 39 -1.89 2.46 -5.89
N MET A 40 -1.60 2.95 -4.71
CA MET A 40 -2.58 3.70 -3.93
C MET A 40 -1.92 4.92 -3.30
N TYR A 41 -2.64 6.05 -3.31
CA TYR A 41 -2.19 7.23 -2.60
C TYR A 41 -2.83 7.27 -1.23
N VAL A 42 -2.03 7.55 -0.24
CA VAL A 42 -2.49 7.64 1.15
C VAL A 42 -1.90 8.92 1.74
N SER A 43 -2.65 9.58 2.60
CA SER A 43 -2.13 10.75 3.28
C SER A 43 -0.87 10.38 4.05
N GLN A 44 0.12 11.24 3.96
CA GLN A 44 1.41 10.92 4.54
C GLN A 44 1.32 10.68 6.04
N ASP A 45 0.46 11.42 6.71
CA ASP A 45 0.34 11.28 8.16
C ASP A 45 -0.43 10.03 8.56
N ARG A 46 -1.00 9.31 7.60
CA ARG A 46 -1.73 8.10 7.91
C ARG A 46 -1.09 6.86 7.33
N VAL A 47 0.02 7.03 6.64
CA VAL A 47 0.60 5.91 5.92
C VAL A 47 1.00 4.76 6.85
N ASP A 48 1.54 5.07 8.00
CA ASP A 48 1.95 4.02 8.92
C ASP A 48 0.76 3.22 9.42
N GLU A 49 -0.32 3.92 9.73
CA GLU A 49 -1.53 3.26 10.19
C GLU A 49 -2.11 2.38 9.10
N VAL A 50 -2.17 2.91 7.88
CA VAL A 50 -2.75 2.18 6.77
C VAL A 50 -1.90 0.95 6.44
N VAL A 51 -0.59 1.11 6.40
CA VAL A 51 0.28 -0.01 6.10
C VAL A 51 0.13 -1.10 7.15
N THR A 52 0.05 -0.71 8.41
CA THR A 52 -0.13 -1.68 9.47
C THR A 52 -1.41 -2.48 9.28
N LYS A 53 -2.48 -1.80 8.91
CA LYS A 53 -3.74 -2.49 8.70
C LYS A 53 -3.69 -3.40 7.48
N LEU A 54 -3.06 -2.92 6.40
CA LEU A 54 -2.97 -3.72 5.20
C LEU A 54 -2.16 -4.99 5.44
N LYS A 55 -1.11 -4.87 6.20
CA LYS A 55 -0.26 -6.03 6.44
C LYS A 55 -0.96 -7.11 7.24
N LYS A 56 -2.02 -6.76 7.94
CA LYS A 56 -2.77 -7.75 8.70
C LYS A 56 -3.73 -8.55 7.84
N LEU A 57 -3.99 -8.09 6.62
CA LEU A 57 -4.92 -8.78 5.75
C LEU A 57 -4.25 -9.99 5.14
N LYS A 58 -4.94 -11.10 5.15
CA LYS A 58 -4.34 -12.35 4.69
C LYS A 58 -4.05 -12.34 3.20
N TYR A 59 -4.81 -11.57 2.45
CA TYR A 59 -4.62 -11.55 0.99
C TYR A 59 -3.63 -10.50 0.53
N VAL A 60 -3.06 -9.74 1.45
CA VAL A 60 -2.00 -8.79 1.13
C VAL A 60 -0.69 -9.49 1.38
N THR A 61 0.12 -9.62 0.33
CA THR A 61 1.37 -10.35 0.46
C THR A 61 2.54 -9.43 0.70
N ARG A 62 2.42 -8.15 0.30
CA ARG A 62 3.55 -7.25 0.42
C ARG A 62 3.07 -5.82 0.27
N VAL A 63 3.70 -4.91 0.97
CA VAL A 63 3.42 -3.48 0.82
C VAL A 63 4.76 -2.77 0.67
N VAL A 64 4.88 -1.95 -0.37
CA VAL A 64 6.11 -1.24 -0.66
C VAL A 64 5.82 0.25 -0.67
N GLY A 65 6.68 1.03 -0.06
CA GLY A 65 6.49 2.47 -0.01
C GLY A 65 6.89 3.15 -1.29
N SER A 66 6.69 4.45 -1.32
CA SER A 66 6.93 5.23 -2.50
C SER A 66 8.43 5.31 -2.81
N PRO A 67 8.79 5.13 -4.06
CA PRO A 67 10.20 5.25 -4.45
C PRO A 67 10.70 6.68 -4.44
N TYR A 68 9.83 7.65 -4.32
CA TYR A 68 10.28 9.03 -4.26
C TYR A 68 11.04 9.33 -3.02
N LYS A 69 10.75 8.63 -1.96
CA LYS A 69 11.48 8.85 -0.74
C LYS A 69 12.86 8.30 -0.95
N TYR A 70 13.83 9.08 -0.58
CA TYR A 70 15.18 8.58 -0.68
C TYR A 70 15.36 7.37 0.19
N LEU A 71 14.48 7.16 1.12
CA LEU A 71 14.52 5.95 1.89
C LEU A 71 13.55 4.97 1.29
N LYS A 72 14.03 3.83 0.96
CA LYS A 72 13.16 2.79 0.51
C LYS A 72 12.46 2.23 1.70
N ARG A 73 11.16 2.30 1.71
CA ARG A 73 10.38 1.78 2.81
C ARG A 73 9.63 0.58 2.30
N GLU A 74 10.09 -0.55 2.70
CA GLU A 74 9.45 -1.78 2.29
C GLU A 74 8.82 -2.43 3.50
N TYR A 75 7.55 -2.73 3.41
CA TYR A 75 6.81 -3.34 4.50
C TYR A 75 6.44 -4.73 4.08
N SER A 76 7.07 -5.72 4.70
CA SER A 76 6.85 -7.09 4.29
C SER A 76 6.31 -7.88 5.47
N LYS A 77 5.37 -8.75 5.18
CA LYS A 77 4.80 -9.57 6.22
C LYS A 77 5.75 -10.62 6.71
N GLU A 78 6.72 -10.98 5.91
CA GLU A 78 7.61 -12.04 6.28
C GLU A 78 8.80 -11.58 6.97
N VAL A 79 8.84 -10.39 7.23
CA VAL A 79 9.94 -9.95 7.95
C VAL A 79 10.12 -10.73 9.19
N ASN A 80 10.10 -11.23 9.34
CA ASN A 80 10.43 -11.78 10.31
C ASN A 80 11.06 -12.40 10.70
N GLU A 81 11.10 -12.42 10.50
CA GLU A 81 11.71 -12.78 10.83
C GLU A 81 12.15 -12.73 11.22
#